data_2338e7c64803680506b7e970dbdb4086
#
_entry.id   2338e7c64803680506b7e970dbdb4086
#
_cell.length_a   1.000
_cell.length_b   1.000
_cell.length_c   1.000
_cell.angle_alpha   90.00
_cell.angle_beta   90.00
_cell.angle_gamma   90.00
#
_symmetry.space_group_name_H-M   'P 1'
#
loop_
_entity.id
_entity.type
_entity.pdbx_description
1 polymer ?
#
loop_
_entity_poly.entity_id
_entity_poly.type
_entity_poly.pdbx_seq_one_letter_code
_entity_poly.pdbx_strand_id
1 'polypeptide(L)'
;MIDLQFSSFYFYISSMTRSSFFHRISACLLFFLGVLLLNACADEERKLPPTSPAGEGTSSQVLVLCQGNQATRLPGGYTLIDTEHQTVNHDAFLSVNGKLLGDAPQEAIQHGAKIYIPCYGSNLVQVVDASSHRLLRSISTSTPEGVAAWGKYVFVSNNDGNVSRIDTLSLTVDRTVAVGPNPVGVSTQDNYIYVAISDGYNYKEGYKQGFKVVKLHPNTLEQVGEIRVGMNPTRIYKDDFGHLFVACQGDYATHAAEIWRIDQKDQAAVFASANLAAVDGHRIYLVRSTTDWSTGKTTVQYEVRDTRSGTTIASHFGQVQPPLDPTALAVDPHTKNIYVASRGTLDPKTRFTEPGTVSVYNDNGDFLQRYNVGTEPCVLLFLRK
;
A
#
# COMPACT_ATOMS: atom_id res chain seq x y z
N MET A 1 66.56 5.34 17.61
CA MET A 1 66.59 6.81 17.47
C MET A 1 65.17 7.34 17.55
N ILE A 2 64.54 7.25 18.73
CA ILE A 2 63.37 7.98 19.17
C ILE A 2 63.37 7.86 20.71
N ASP A 3 64.01 8.76 21.34
CA ASP A 3 63.91 9.08 22.76
C ASP A 3 64.15 10.56 22.83
N LEU A 4 63.16 11.27 23.34
CA LEU A 4 63.25 12.66 23.82
C LEU A 4 61.91 13.41 23.53
N GLN A 5 60.91 13.17 24.37
CA GLN A 5 59.86 14.17 24.65
C GLN A 5 58.89 13.77 25.80
N PHE A 6 59.43 13.26 26.91
CA PHE A 6 58.60 13.03 28.12
C PHE A 6 59.10 13.81 29.36
N SER A 7 59.93 14.83 29.15
CA SER A 7 60.55 15.54 30.27
C SER A 7 59.95 16.91 30.58
N SER A 8 58.98 17.41 29.83
CA SER A 8 58.46 18.78 30.04
C SER A 8 57.11 18.89 30.77
N PHE A 9 56.51 17.76 31.17
CA PHE A 9 55.17 17.79 31.78
C PHE A 9 55.17 17.74 33.33
N TYR A 10 56.35 17.50 33.95
CA TYR A 10 56.43 17.35 35.43
C TYR A 10 56.79 18.62 36.19
N PHE A 11 57.15 19.72 35.52
CA PHE A 11 57.59 20.96 36.20
C PHE A 11 56.50 22.05 36.35
N TYR A 12 55.26 21.81 35.91
CA TYR A 12 54.19 22.84 35.93
C TYR A 12 53.13 22.65 37.05
N ILE A 13 53.28 21.60 37.88
CA ILE A 13 52.27 21.29 38.92
C ILE A 13 52.65 21.80 40.31
N SER A 14 53.89 22.34 40.53
CA SER A 14 54.34 22.69 41.90
C SER A 14 54.12 24.16 42.34
N SER A 15 53.43 24.98 41.55
CA SER A 15 53.24 26.41 41.89
C SER A 15 51.80 26.94 41.89
N MET A 16 50.77 26.06 41.91
CA MET A 16 49.37 26.50 42.00
C MET A 16 48.86 26.41 43.44
N THR A 17 48.42 27.54 44.00
CA THR A 17 47.78 27.59 45.30
C THR A 17 46.47 26.79 45.28
N ARG A 18 46.11 26.17 46.39
CA ARG A 18 44.93 25.29 46.55
C ARG A 18 43.62 25.92 46.07
N SER A 19 43.50 27.23 46.10
CA SER A 19 42.27 27.96 45.71
C SER A 19 42.04 27.95 44.18
N SER A 20 43.07 28.03 43.37
CA SER A 20 42.93 28.03 41.88
C SER A 20 42.67 26.65 41.28
N PHE A 21 43.06 25.59 42.01
CA PHE A 21 42.82 24.20 41.58
C PHE A 21 41.35 23.81 41.62
N PHE A 22 40.64 24.19 42.72
CA PHE A 22 39.17 23.93 42.86
C PHE A 22 38.34 24.70 41.83
N HIS A 23 38.66 25.94 41.51
CA HIS A 23 37.91 26.72 40.51
C HIS A 23 38.11 26.15 39.07
N ARG A 24 39.26 25.62 38.75
CA ARG A 24 39.53 25.02 37.44
C ARG A 24 38.92 23.63 37.29
N ILE A 25 38.86 22.84 38.36
CA ILE A 25 38.16 21.54 38.35
C ILE A 25 36.66 21.77 38.22
N SER A 26 36.10 22.76 38.92
CA SER A 26 34.68 23.08 38.80
C SER A 26 34.31 23.58 37.40
N ALA A 27 35.14 24.37 36.74
CA ALA A 27 34.91 24.81 35.37
C ALA A 27 35.03 23.67 34.34
N CYS A 28 35.98 22.73 34.53
CA CYS A 28 36.09 21.55 33.68
C CYS A 28 34.92 20.58 33.89
N LEU A 29 34.44 20.39 35.13
CA LEU A 29 33.27 19.54 35.40
C LEU A 29 32.00 20.14 34.81
N LEU A 30 31.79 21.45 34.89
CA LEU A 30 30.64 22.13 34.26
C LEU A 30 30.73 22.10 32.74
N PHE A 31 31.94 22.16 32.15
CA PHE A 31 32.11 22.02 30.71
C PHE A 31 31.85 20.58 30.22
N PHE A 32 32.33 19.57 31.00
CA PHE A 32 32.00 18.17 30.70
C PHE A 32 30.53 17.83 30.91
N LEU A 33 29.87 18.41 31.93
CA LEU A 33 28.42 18.24 32.11
C LEU A 33 27.63 18.96 31.01
N GLY A 34 28.09 20.11 30.54
CA GLY A 34 27.50 20.83 29.40
C GLY A 34 27.66 20.08 28.07
N VAL A 35 28.80 19.44 27.83
CA VAL A 35 29.05 18.62 26.63
C VAL A 35 28.26 17.31 26.67
N LEU A 36 28.06 16.73 27.86
CA LEU A 36 27.18 15.54 28.03
C LEU A 36 25.70 15.88 27.80
N LEU A 37 25.26 17.10 28.12
CA LEU A 37 23.88 17.53 27.83
C LEU A 37 23.67 17.92 26.36
N LEU A 38 24.73 18.31 25.63
CA LEU A 38 24.63 18.62 24.21
C LEU A 38 24.70 17.36 23.31
N ASN A 39 25.25 16.24 23.81
CA ASN A 39 25.21 14.96 23.10
C ASN A 39 23.92 14.13 23.37
N ALA A 40 23.05 14.58 24.24
CA ALA A 40 21.73 13.98 24.47
C ALA A 40 20.65 14.47 23.47
N CYS A 41 21.01 15.34 22.51
CA CYS A 41 20.15 15.76 21.40
C CYS A 41 20.60 15.22 20.05
N ALA A 42 21.34 14.11 20.02
CA ALA A 42 21.61 13.37 18.80
C ALA A 42 20.64 12.19 18.76
N ASP A 43 19.69 12.28 17.85
CA ASP A 43 18.92 11.16 17.31
C ASP A 43 18.17 10.25 18.31
N GLU A 44 17.30 10.81 19.15
CA GLU A 44 16.02 10.15 19.26
C GLU A 44 15.34 10.33 17.89
N GLU A 45 15.53 9.36 16.98
CA GLU A 45 14.50 9.06 16.00
C GLU A 45 13.21 8.96 16.80
N ARG A 46 12.42 10.06 16.79
CA ARG A 46 11.04 9.98 17.26
C ARG A 46 10.44 8.85 16.47
N LYS A 47 10.29 7.68 17.08
CA LYS A 47 9.31 6.69 16.65
C LYS A 47 8.03 7.47 16.52
N LEU A 48 7.70 7.89 15.31
CA LEU A 48 6.37 8.39 15.03
C LEU A 48 5.42 7.33 15.60
N PRO A 49 4.38 7.74 16.32
CA PRO A 49 3.44 6.77 16.86
C PRO A 49 3.04 5.85 15.71
N PRO A 50 2.93 4.54 15.95
CA PRO A 50 2.43 3.61 14.94
C PRO A 50 1.20 4.26 14.35
N THR A 51 1.09 4.25 13.03
CA THR A 51 -0.09 4.76 12.29
C THR A 51 -1.30 4.43 13.11
N SER A 52 -2.04 5.46 13.55
CA SER A 52 -3.07 5.42 14.60
C SER A 52 -3.69 4.05 14.77
N PRO A 53 -3.78 3.51 15.99
CA PRO A 53 -4.54 2.27 16.20
C PRO A 53 -5.88 2.47 15.52
N ALA A 54 -6.36 1.46 14.83
CA ALA A 54 -7.66 1.47 14.17
C ALA A 54 -8.65 2.10 15.14
N GLY A 55 -9.12 3.34 14.84
CA GLY A 55 -10.04 4.05 15.72
C GLY A 55 -11.25 3.14 15.94
N GLU A 56 -11.76 3.08 17.15
CA GLU A 56 -12.92 2.28 17.57
C GLU A 56 -14.24 2.73 16.89
N GLY A 57 -14.20 3.12 15.63
CA GLY A 57 -15.38 3.47 14.84
C GLY A 57 -15.72 2.32 13.89
N THR A 58 -16.89 1.73 14.04
CA THR A 58 -17.44 0.80 13.07
C THR A 58 -17.43 1.45 11.68
N SER A 59 -16.79 0.81 10.73
CA SER A 59 -16.81 1.21 9.33
C SER A 59 -18.20 0.94 8.77
N SER A 60 -19.07 1.95 8.78
CA SER A 60 -20.40 1.83 8.17
C SER A 60 -20.37 2.09 6.66
N GLN A 61 -19.23 2.56 6.11
CA GLN A 61 -19.14 2.91 4.70
C GLN A 61 -17.98 2.20 4.02
N VAL A 62 -18.28 1.63 2.86
CA VAL A 62 -17.30 1.03 1.95
C VAL A 62 -17.25 1.83 0.67
N LEU A 63 -16.09 2.39 0.35
CA LEU A 63 -15.80 3.00 -0.93
C LEU A 63 -15.37 1.90 -1.90
N VAL A 64 -16.14 1.71 -2.97
CA VAL A 64 -15.81 0.80 -4.07
C VAL A 64 -15.31 1.63 -5.25
N LEU A 65 -14.01 1.62 -5.47
CA LEU A 65 -13.41 2.32 -6.59
C LEU A 65 -13.65 1.54 -7.88
N CYS A 66 -14.08 2.25 -8.93
CA CYS A 66 -14.41 1.69 -10.23
C CYS A 66 -13.60 2.41 -11.31
N GLN A 67 -12.84 1.66 -12.11
CA GLN A 67 -11.95 2.23 -13.12
C GLN A 67 -12.70 2.87 -14.29
N GLY A 68 -13.94 2.43 -14.57
CA GLY A 68 -14.58 2.73 -15.83
C GLY A 68 -13.91 2.00 -16.99
N ASN A 69 -13.96 2.55 -18.19
CA ASN A 69 -13.32 1.97 -19.37
C ASN A 69 -12.89 3.07 -20.34
N GLN A 70 -11.59 3.29 -20.45
CA GLN A 70 -11.02 4.32 -21.32
C GLN A 70 -11.33 4.11 -22.81
N ALA A 71 -11.32 2.86 -23.28
CA ALA A 71 -11.55 2.54 -24.68
C ALA A 71 -12.98 2.91 -25.12
N THR A 72 -13.94 2.79 -24.23
CA THR A 72 -15.35 3.14 -24.47
C THR A 72 -15.76 4.49 -23.89
N ARG A 73 -14.80 5.22 -23.28
CA ARG A 73 -15.01 6.51 -22.60
C ARG A 73 -16.00 6.46 -21.44
N LEU A 74 -16.11 5.34 -20.77
CA LEU A 74 -16.82 5.25 -19.49
C LEU A 74 -15.93 5.81 -18.40
N PRO A 75 -16.36 6.87 -17.69
CA PRO A 75 -15.52 7.50 -16.67
C PRO A 75 -15.34 6.58 -15.46
N GLY A 76 -14.17 6.75 -14.81
CA GLY A 76 -13.96 6.17 -13.50
C GLY A 76 -14.64 6.98 -12.39
N GLY A 77 -14.90 6.33 -11.28
CA GLY A 77 -15.54 6.93 -10.12
C GLY A 77 -15.52 6.00 -8.91
N TYR A 78 -16.32 6.28 -7.92
CA TYR A 78 -16.56 5.34 -6.84
C TYR A 78 -18.01 5.30 -6.39
N THR A 79 -18.41 4.09 -6.00
CA THR A 79 -19.68 3.81 -5.34
C THR A 79 -19.47 3.79 -3.84
N LEU A 80 -20.34 4.42 -3.06
CA LEU A 80 -20.37 4.28 -1.60
C LEU A 80 -21.49 3.32 -1.21
N ILE A 81 -21.12 2.31 -0.42
CA ILE A 81 -22.05 1.39 0.22
C ILE A 81 -22.14 1.77 1.69
N ASP A 82 -23.32 2.12 2.17
CA ASP A 82 -23.62 2.23 3.61
C ASP A 82 -24.13 0.87 4.09
N THR A 83 -23.31 0.19 4.88
CA THR A 83 -23.61 -1.17 5.33
C THR A 83 -24.62 -1.21 6.48
N GLU A 84 -24.78 -0.11 7.22
CA GLU A 84 -25.73 0.03 8.31
C GLU A 84 -27.16 0.23 7.77
N HIS A 85 -27.31 1.13 6.79
CA HIS A 85 -28.60 1.44 6.17
C HIS A 85 -28.86 0.65 4.90
N GLN A 86 -27.92 -0.18 4.45
CA GLN A 86 -27.99 -0.97 3.20
C GLN A 86 -28.31 -0.14 1.95
N THR A 87 -27.75 1.07 1.90
CA THR A 87 -27.93 1.98 0.76
C THR A 87 -26.68 2.06 -0.10
N VAL A 88 -26.87 2.40 -1.37
CA VAL A 88 -25.79 2.52 -2.37
C VAL A 88 -25.90 3.86 -3.07
N ASN A 89 -24.79 4.62 -3.10
CA ASN A 89 -24.65 5.82 -3.90
C ASN A 89 -23.60 5.55 -5.00
N HIS A 90 -24.05 5.38 -6.24
CA HIS A 90 -23.22 4.99 -7.38
C HIS A 90 -22.27 6.09 -7.85
N ASP A 91 -22.66 7.36 -7.71
CA ASP A 91 -21.93 8.53 -8.23
C ASP A 91 -21.51 9.47 -7.10
N ALA A 92 -21.00 8.90 -6.01
CA ALA A 92 -20.75 9.64 -4.78
C ALA A 92 -19.83 10.84 -4.95
N PHE A 93 -18.76 10.71 -5.73
CA PHE A 93 -17.85 11.84 -6.00
C PHE A 93 -18.52 12.89 -6.89
N LEU A 94 -19.18 12.49 -7.97
CA LEU A 94 -19.85 13.37 -8.93
C LEU A 94 -20.96 14.18 -8.24
N SER A 95 -21.77 13.53 -7.42
CA SER A 95 -22.89 14.15 -6.73
C SER A 95 -22.46 15.27 -5.76
N VAL A 96 -21.29 15.12 -5.13
CA VAL A 96 -20.76 16.11 -4.18
C VAL A 96 -19.99 17.23 -4.89
N ASN A 97 -19.24 16.90 -5.96
CA ASN A 97 -18.27 17.81 -6.55
C ASN A 97 -18.70 18.43 -7.90
N GLY A 98 -19.80 17.96 -8.48
CA GLY A 98 -20.33 18.42 -9.77
C GLY A 98 -19.39 18.15 -10.96
N LYS A 99 -18.41 17.24 -10.78
CA LYS A 99 -17.44 16.85 -11.81
C LYS A 99 -17.00 15.39 -11.63
N LEU A 100 -16.46 14.81 -12.70
CA LEU A 100 -15.93 13.45 -12.68
C LEU A 100 -14.69 13.35 -11.81
N LEU A 101 -14.46 12.17 -11.21
CA LEU A 101 -13.28 11.86 -10.39
C LEU A 101 -11.98 11.93 -11.22
N GLY A 102 -12.02 11.35 -12.39
CA GLY A 102 -10.89 11.20 -13.30
C GLY A 102 -10.99 9.89 -14.06
N ASP A 103 -10.07 9.69 -14.99
CA ASP A 103 -10.05 8.53 -15.85
C ASP A 103 -9.13 7.44 -15.29
N ALA A 104 -9.59 6.18 -15.30
CA ALA A 104 -8.91 5.00 -14.82
C ALA A 104 -8.28 5.16 -13.42
N PRO A 105 -9.06 5.42 -12.35
CA PRO A 105 -8.54 5.36 -10.99
C PRO A 105 -8.11 3.94 -10.65
N GLN A 106 -6.94 3.78 -9.96
CA GLN A 106 -6.26 2.51 -9.80
C GLN A 106 -6.25 2.00 -8.36
N GLU A 107 -6.12 2.90 -7.39
CA GLU A 107 -6.00 2.58 -5.98
C GLU A 107 -6.66 3.67 -5.14
N ALA A 108 -6.95 3.38 -3.87
CA ALA A 108 -7.43 4.36 -2.92
C ALA A 108 -6.97 4.00 -1.51
N ILE A 109 -6.48 4.99 -0.77
CA ILE A 109 -6.19 4.85 0.66
C ILE A 109 -6.78 6.00 1.44
N GLN A 110 -7.22 5.73 2.66
CA GLN A 110 -7.51 6.76 3.65
C GLN A 110 -6.29 6.97 4.55
N HIS A 111 -5.82 8.21 4.64
CA HIS A 111 -4.76 8.61 5.57
C HIS A 111 -5.20 9.86 6.33
N GLY A 112 -5.44 9.69 7.64
CA GLY A 112 -6.13 10.69 8.46
C GLY A 112 -7.53 11.00 7.90
N ALA A 113 -7.86 12.27 7.81
CA ALA A 113 -9.15 12.74 7.28
C ALA A 113 -9.20 12.83 5.74
N LYS A 114 -8.23 12.25 5.03
CA LYS A 114 -8.14 12.39 3.57
C LYS A 114 -8.09 11.03 2.87
N ILE A 115 -8.72 10.94 1.70
CA ILE A 115 -8.62 9.82 0.78
C ILE A 115 -7.77 10.27 -0.41
N TYR A 116 -6.77 9.46 -0.77
CA TYR A 116 -5.88 9.69 -1.90
C TYR A 116 -6.19 8.66 -2.98
N ILE A 117 -6.49 9.13 -4.19
CA ILE A 117 -6.95 8.30 -5.31
C ILE A 117 -6.10 8.61 -6.54
N PRO A 118 -5.12 7.79 -6.90
CA PRO A 118 -4.41 7.86 -8.17
C PRO A 118 -5.37 7.61 -9.34
N CYS A 119 -5.41 8.55 -10.30
CA CYS A 119 -6.19 8.46 -11.54
C CYS A 119 -5.21 8.40 -12.71
N TYR A 120 -4.89 7.18 -13.14
CA TYR A 120 -3.89 6.88 -14.17
C TYR A 120 -4.11 7.66 -15.47
N GLY A 121 -5.31 7.55 -16.05
CA GLY A 121 -5.63 8.18 -17.33
C GLY A 121 -5.71 9.71 -17.28
N SER A 122 -5.91 10.26 -16.08
CA SER A 122 -5.95 11.73 -15.87
C SER A 122 -4.62 12.33 -15.43
N ASN A 123 -3.58 11.52 -15.19
CA ASN A 123 -2.25 11.95 -14.74
C ASN A 123 -2.29 12.80 -13.45
N LEU A 124 -3.08 12.38 -12.47
CA LEU A 124 -3.22 13.09 -11.21
C LEU A 124 -3.62 12.15 -10.05
N VAL A 125 -3.37 12.64 -8.84
CA VAL A 125 -3.94 12.07 -7.61
C VAL A 125 -5.02 13.02 -7.10
N GLN A 126 -6.24 12.52 -6.95
CA GLN A 126 -7.31 13.24 -6.27
C GLN A 126 -7.15 13.09 -4.77
N VAL A 127 -7.24 14.19 -4.04
CA VAL A 127 -7.28 14.20 -2.57
C VAL A 127 -8.66 14.67 -2.15
N VAL A 128 -9.37 13.80 -1.45
CA VAL A 128 -10.78 13.98 -1.07
C VAL A 128 -10.89 13.97 0.45
N ASP A 129 -11.73 14.80 1.02
CA ASP A 129 -12.08 14.73 2.44
C ASP A 129 -12.88 13.45 2.72
N ALA A 130 -12.44 12.66 3.71
CA ALA A 130 -12.99 11.32 3.94
C ALA A 130 -14.43 11.33 4.48
N SER A 131 -14.87 12.41 5.12
CA SER A 131 -16.20 12.51 5.72
C SER A 131 -17.23 13.13 4.78
N SER A 132 -16.85 14.17 4.06
CA SER A 132 -17.75 14.92 3.18
C SER A 132 -17.63 14.55 1.71
N HIS A 133 -16.63 13.78 1.33
CA HIS A 133 -16.28 13.43 -0.06
C HIS A 133 -16.01 14.64 -0.97
N ARG A 134 -15.75 15.81 -0.38
CA ARG A 134 -15.36 17.01 -1.11
C ARG A 134 -13.93 16.91 -1.59
N LEU A 135 -13.70 17.29 -2.83
CA LEU A 135 -12.38 17.41 -3.38
C LEU A 135 -11.59 18.52 -2.68
N LEU A 136 -10.45 18.17 -2.10
CA LEU A 136 -9.52 19.11 -1.48
C LEU A 136 -8.45 19.58 -2.46
N ARG A 137 -7.91 18.66 -3.26
CA ARG A 137 -6.82 18.95 -4.19
C ARG A 137 -6.77 17.92 -5.32
N SER A 138 -6.39 18.38 -6.52
CA SER A 138 -5.89 17.55 -7.61
C SER A 138 -4.38 17.77 -7.71
N ILE A 139 -3.58 16.73 -7.58
CA ILE A 139 -2.11 16.79 -7.60
C ILE A 139 -1.63 16.12 -8.88
N SER A 140 -0.95 16.87 -9.76
CA SER A 140 -0.42 16.32 -11.00
C SER A 140 0.74 15.37 -10.74
N THR A 141 0.66 14.16 -11.29
CA THR A 141 1.72 13.15 -11.38
C THR A 141 1.61 12.44 -12.71
N SER A 142 2.66 11.73 -13.15
CA SER A 142 2.62 11.01 -14.41
C SER A 142 2.10 9.59 -14.22
N THR A 143 0.99 9.23 -14.89
CA THR A 143 0.46 7.85 -14.90
C THR A 143 0.47 7.13 -13.53
N PRO A 144 -0.17 7.73 -12.48
CA PRO A 144 -0.11 7.20 -11.13
C PRO A 144 -0.91 5.90 -10.98
N GLU A 145 -0.33 4.92 -10.25
CA GLU A 145 -0.89 3.57 -10.05
C GLU A 145 -1.19 3.29 -8.59
N GLY A 146 -0.21 2.83 -7.83
CA GLY A 146 -0.36 2.46 -6.43
C GLY A 146 -0.13 3.62 -5.48
N VAL A 147 -0.67 3.51 -4.27
CA VAL A 147 -0.53 4.54 -3.24
C VAL A 147 -0.38 3.92 -1.85
N ALA A 148 0.53 4.44 -1.03
CA ALA A 148 0.70 4.07 0.37
C ALA A 148 1.06 5.29 1.21
N ALA A 149 0.83 5.23 2.53
CA ALA A 149 1.11 6.33 3.44
C ALA A 149 2.09 5.92 4.55
N TRP A 150 2.96 6.85 4.94
CA TRP A 150 3.82 6.72 6.10
C TRP A 150 4.09 8.10 6.74
N GLY A 151 3.81 8.22 8.02
CA GLY A 151 3.98 9.47 8.74
C GLY A 151 3.18 10.62 8.11
N LYS A 152 3.85 11.70 7.74
CA LYS A 152 3.23 12.84 7.06
C LYS A 152 3.29 12.78 5.53
N TYR A 153 3.62 11.63 4.97
CA TYR A 153 3.81 11.47 3.54
C TYR A 153 2.88 10.42 2.94
N VAL A 154 2.52 10.65 1.69
CA VAL A 154 1.90 9.68 0.80
C VAL A 154 2.82 9.43 -0.37
N PHE A 155 3.02 8.18 -0.73
CA PHE A 155 3.88 7.72 -1.82
C PHE A 155 3.03 7.16 -2.94
N VAL A 156 3.32 7.58 -4.14
CA VAL A 156 2.58 7.19 -5.34
C VAL A 156 3.56 6.61 -6.34
N SER A 157 3.34 5.37 -6.76
CA SER A 157 4.05 4.80 -7.90
C SER A 157 3.49 5.40 -9.19
N ASN A 158 4.39 5.79 -10.07
CA ASN A 158 4.04 6.34 -11.38
C ASN A 158 4.55 5.39 -12.46
N ASN A 159 3.71 4.97 -13.35
CA ASN A 159 4.02 3.95 -14.36
C ASN A 159 5.13 4.39 -15.35
N ASP A 160 5.53 5.67 -15.30
CA ASP A 160 6.69 6.23 -15.98
C ASP A 160 8.06 5.83 -15.39
N GLY A 161 8.07 5.00 -14.34
CA GLY A 161 9.30 4.50 -13.72
C GLY A 161 9.68 5.18 -12.40
N ASN A 162 8.83 6.07 -11.87
CA ASN A 162 9.14 6.88 -10.70
C ASN A 162 8.22 6.58 -9.50
N VAL A 163 8.66 7.00 -8.31
CA VAL A 163 7.82 7.17 -7.12
C VAL A 163 7.81 8.64 -6.74
N SER A 164 6.63 9.21 -6.59
CA SER A 164 6.42 10.56 -6.09
C SER A 164 6.03 10.54 -4.62
N ARG A 165 6.61 11.44 -3.82
CA ARG A 165 6.23 11.67 -2.43
C ARG A 165 5.40 12.95 -2.32
N ILE A 166 4.23 12.83 -1.69
CA ILE A 166 3.29 13.92 -1.44
C ILE A 166 3.35 14.26 0.05
N ASP A 167 3.58 15.52 0.40
CA ASP A 167 3.42 16.01 1.77
C ASP A 167 1.92 16.20 2.05
N THR A 168 1.41 15.59 3.13
CA THR A 168 -0.02 15.56 3.45
C THR A 168 -0.58 16.86 3.99
N LEU A 169 0.28 17.79 4.36
CA LEU A 169 -0.10 19.12 4.84
C LEU A 169 -0.22 20.12 3.67
N SER A 170 0.82 20.21 2.85
CA SER A 170 0.84 21.12 1.69
C SER A 170 0.05 20.59 0.49
N LEU A 171 -0.19 19.27 0.41
CA LEU A 171 -0.79 18.57 -0.71
C LEU A 171 -0.06 18.85 -2.04
N THR A 172 1.27 18.73 -1.99
CA THR A 172 2.16 18.89 -3.14
C THR A 172 3.17 17.75 -3.19
N VAL A 173 3.63 17.41 -4.39
CA VAL A 173 4.79 16.53 -4.56
C VAL A 173 6.03 17.30 -4.11
N ASP A 174 6.74 16.79 -3.12
CA ASP A 174 7.98 17.39 -2.60
C ASP A 174 9.24 16.66 -3.08
N ARG A 175 9.12 15.41 -3.54
CA ARG A 175 10.22 14.60 -4.05
C ARG A 175 9.73 13.52 -5.02
N THR A 176 10.59 13.20 -6.00
CA THR A 176 10.38 12.10 -6.94
C THR A 176 11.71 11.37 -7.14
N VAL A 177 11.66 10.04 -7.27
CA VAL A 177 12.82 9.17 -7.49
C VAL A 177 12.51 8.08 -8.51
N ALA A 178 13.48 7.76 -9.36
CA ALA A 178 13.38 6.64 -10.29
C ALA A 178 13.58 5.31 -9.55
N VAL A 179 12.74 4.30 -9.86
CA VAL A 179 12.75 2.99 -9.20
C VAL A 179 12.80 1.81 -10.19
N GLY A 180 12.55 2.05 -11.45
CA GLY A 180 12.51 1.01 -12.50
C GLY A 180 11.23 1.04 -13.31
N PRO A 181 11.10 0.22 -14.36
CA PRO A 181 10.01 0.31 -15.32
C PRO A 181 8.67 -0.15 -14.73
N ASN A 182 7.64 0.62 -14.99
CA ASN A 182 6.25 0.34 -14.62
C ASN A 182 6.06 -0.08 -13.15
N PRO A 183 6.43 0.76 -12.16
CA PRO A 183 6.12 0.50 -10.77
C PRO A 183 4.60 0.56 -10.56
N VAL A 184 4.04 -0.41 -9.85
CA VAL A 184 2.59 -0.56 -9.62
C VAL A 184 2.25 -0.51 -8.14
N GLY A 185 2.32 -1.63 -7.42
CA GLY A 185 1.95 -1.69 -6.01
C GLY A 185 2.95 -0.98 -5.11
N VAL A 186 2.45 -0.24 -4.14
CA VAL A 186 3.25 0.39 -3.07
C VAL A 186 2.72 -0.04 -1.71
N SER A 187 3.61 -0.36 -0.78
CA SER A 187 3.27 -0.65 0.61
C SER A 187 4.31 -0.08 1.56
N THR A 188 3.95 0.03 2.83
CA THR A 188 4.86 0.52 3.87
C THR A 188 4.94 -0.50 5.00
N GLN A 189 6.17 -0.85 5.40
CA GLN A 189 6.44 -1.78 6.50
C GLN A 189 7.76 -1.41 7.18
N ASP A 190 7.82 -1.48 8.52
CA ASP A 190 9.05 -1.32 9.32
C ASP A 190 9.91 -0.09 8.93
N ASN A 191 9.26 1.06 8.75
CA ASN A 191 9.89 2.31 8.32
C ASN A 191 10.53 2.27 6.92
N TYR A 192 10.03 1.42 6.03
CA TYR A 192 10.44 1.38 4.63
C TYR A 192 9.23 1.45 3.70
N ILE A 193 9.49 1.87 2.46
CA ILE A 193 8.55 1.82 1.35
C ILE A 193 8.97 0.66 0.44
N TYR A 194 8.01 -0.15 0.07
CA TYR A 194 8.19 -1.28 -0.86
C TYR A 194 7.40 -1.02 -2.13
N VAL A 195 8.07 -1.12 -3.27
CA VAL A 195 7.50 -0.80 -4.59
C VAL A 195 7.64 -1.99 -5.52
N ALA A 196 6.54 -2.51 -6.00
CA ALA A 196 6.51 -3.60 -6.98
C ALA A 196 6.83 -3.07 -8.38
N ILE A 197 7.84 -3.63 -9.03
CA ILE A 197 8.26 -3.27 -10.38
C ILE A 197 7.74 -4.32 -11.36
N SER A 198 6.68 -3.99 -12.08
CA SER A 198 6.01 -4.95 -12.97
C SER A 198 6.66 -5.11 -14.33
N ASP A 199 7.32 -4.07 -14.85
CA ASP A 199 7.84 -4.02 -16.22
C ASP A 199 6.77 -4.39 -17.27
N GLY A 200 5.51 -4.05 -16.99
CA GLY A 200 4.34 -4.55 -17.70
C GLY A 200 4.29 -4.19 -19.19
N TYR A 201 4.92 -3.08 -19.59
CA TYR A 201 4.98 -2.70 -21.02
C TYR A 201 5.95 -3.58 -21.83
N ASN A 202 6.87 -4.27 -21.17
CA ASN A 202 7.82 -5.18 -21.80
C ASN A 202 7.31 -6.64 -21.82
N TYR A 203 5.99 -6.85 -21.81
CA TYR A 203 5.38 -8.18 -21.80
C TYR A 203 5.83 -9.05 -22.99
N LYS A 204 6.04 -8.45 -24.18
CA LYS A 204 6.54 -9.15 -25.37
C LYS A 204 7.98 -9.65 -25.24
N GLU A 205 8.74 -9.05 -24.32
CA GLU A 205 10.13 -9.38 -24.03
C GLU A 205 10.30 -10.17 -22.72
N GLY A 206 9.20 -10.67 -22.15
CA GLY A 206 9.19 -11.52 -20.97
C GLY A 206 9.43 -10.76 -19.67
N TYR A 207 8.99 -9.49 -19.54
CA TYR A 207 9.07 -8.70 -18.30
C TYR A 207 10.49 -8.68 -17.72
N LYS A 208 11.51 -8.39 -18.50
CA LYS A 208 12.95 -8.54 -18.14
C LYS A 208 13.33 -7.97 -16.77
N GLN A 209 12.70 -6.89 -16.34
CA GLN A 209 12.93 -6.23 -15.04
C GLN A 209 11.75 -6.41 -14.06
N GLY A 210 10.69 -7.09 -14.45
CA GLY A 210 9.44 -7.28 -13.70
C GLY A 210 9.47 -8.47 -12.76
N PHE A 211 10.52 -8.60 -11.93
CA PHE A 211 10.71 -9.69 -10.97
C PHE A 211 11.17 -9.21 -9.61
N LYS A 212 10.82 -7.98 -9.23
CA LYS A 212 11.39 -7.39 -8.03
C LYS A 212 10.46 -6.42 -7.29
N VAL A 213 10.75 -6.29 -6.02
CA VAL A 213 10.26 -5.23 -5.14
C VAL A 213 11.47 -4.37 -4.73
N VAL A 214 11.39 -3.08 -4.98
CA VAL A 214 12.40 -2.09 -4.56
C VAL A 214 12.04 -1.59 -3.16
N LYS A 215 13.05 -1.50 -2.28
CA LYS A 215 12.92 -1.00 -0.91
C LYS A 215 13.53 0.39 -0.82
N LEU A 216 12.76 1.39 -0.36
CA LEU A 216 13.19 2.78 -0.23
C LEU A 216 13.11 3.25 1.21
N HIS A 217 14.01 4.18 1.57
CA HIS A 217 13.92 4.92 2.83
C HIS A 217 12.87 6.04 2.72
N PRO A 218 11.87 6.15 3.64
CA PRO A 218 10.71 7.03 3.44
C PRO A 218 11.05 8.53 3.45
N ASN A 219 12.08 8.95 4.18
CA ASN A 219 12.47 10.36 4.26
C ASN A 219 13.36 10.80 3.11
N THR A 220 14.31 9.96 2.70
CA THR A 220 15.30 10.31 1.64
C THR A 220 14.88 9.82 0.27
N LEU A 221 13.99 8.83 0.16
CA LEU A 221 13.66 8.05 -1.04
C LEU A 221 14.88 7.35 -1.66
N GLU A 222 15.97 7.19 -0.91
CA GLU A 222 17.10 6.39 -1.37
C GLU A 222 16.71 4.93 -1.44
N GLN A 223 17.12 4.25 -2.51
CA GLN A 223 16.97 2.81 -2.61
C GLN A 223 17.95 2.14 -1.66
N VAL A 224 17.43 1.37 -0.71
CA VAL A 224 18.21 0.66 0.31
C VAL A 224 18.23 -0.85 0.09
N GLY A 225 17.42 -1.37 -0.84
CA GLY A 225 17.38 -2.78 -1.16
C GLY A 225 16.56 -3.09 -2.41
N GLU A 226 16.71 -4.34 -2.87
CA GLU A 226 15.94 -4.94 -3.94
C GLU A 226 15.69 -6.41 -3.58
N ILE A 227 14.43 -6.85 -3.70
CA ILE A 227 14.03 -8.20 -3.32
C ILE A 227 13.46 -8.88 -4.57
N ARG A 228 14.03 -10.03 -4.95
CA ARG A 228 13.54 -10.79 -6.10
C ARG A 228 12.26 -11.52 -5.71
N VAL A 229 11.23 -11.40 -6.56
CA VAL A 229 9.93 -12.07 -6.45
C VAL A 229 9.52 -12.69 -7.79
N GLY A 230 8.28 -13.15 -7.91
CA GLY A 230 7.73 -13.68 -9.16
C GLY A 230 7.57 -12.64 -10.26
N MET A 231 7.18 -13.11 -11.44
CA MET A 231 6.99 -12.30 -12.64
C MET A 231 5.80 -11.34 -12.50
N ASN A 232 5.98 -10.10 -12.96
CA ASN A 232 4.93 -9.08 -13.05
C ASN A 232 4.25 -8.82 -11.68
N PRO A 233 5.02 -8.37 -10.65
CA PRO A 233 4.46 -8.03 -9.34
C PRO A 233 3.61 -6.75 -9.44
N THR A 234 2.39 -6.79 -8.89
CA THR A 234 1.41 -5.71 -9.08
C THR A 234 0.82 -5.17 -7.78
N ARG A 235 0.66 -5.97 -6.73
CA ARG A 235 0.12 -5.53 -5.45
C ARG A 235 0.94 -6.06 -4.30
N ILE A 236 1.00 -5.29 -3.21
CA ILE A 236 1.72 -5.66 -1.99
C ILE A 236 0.76 -5.52 -0.81
N TYR A 237 0.52 -6.63 -0.12
CA TYR A 237 -0.25 -6.70 1.11
C TYR A 237 0.69 -6.92 2.30
N LYS A 238 0.22 -6.68 3.51
CA LYS A 238 1.00 -6.89 4.74
C LYS A 238 0.17 -7.54 5.82
N ASP A 239 0.82 -8.36 6.66
CA ASP A 239 0.23 -8.90 7.88
C ASP A 239 0.71 -8.13 9.13
N ASP A 240 0.19 -8.53 10.29
CA ASP A 240 0.57 -7.94 11.58
C ASP A 240 1.92 -8.47 12.11
N PHE A 241 2.54 -9.42 11.41
CA PHE A 241 3.80 -10.05 11.81
C PHE A 241 5.02 -9.52 11.06
N GLY A 242 4.83 -8.53 10.20
CA GLY A 242 5.92 -7.93 9.41
C GLY A 242 6.25 -8.67 8.11
N HIS A 243 5.37 -9.57 7.65
CA HIS A 243 5.51 -10.14 6.32
C HIS A 243 4.80 -9.28 5.27
N LEU A 244 5.37 -9.26 4.07
CA LEU A 244 4.72 -8.72 2.89
C LEU A 244 4.31 -9.86 1.96
N PHE A 245 3.16 -9.69 1.31
CA PHE A 245 2.64 -10.62 0.32
C PHE A 245 2.51 -9.90 -1.01
N VAL A 246 3.22 -10.39 -2.03
CA VAL A 246 3.30 -9.74 -3.34
C VAL A 246 2.52 -10.58 -4.35
N ALA A 247 1.49 -9.98 -4.94
CA ALA A 247 0.77 -10.60 -6.05
C ALA A 247 1.57 -10.41 -7.34
N CYS A 248 2.05 -11.52 -7.90
CA CYS A 248 2.79 -11.61 -9.15
C CYS A 248 1.87 -12.25 -10.20
N GLN A 249 1.51 -11.50 -11.25
CA GLN A 249 0.46 -11.93 -12.20
C GLN A 249 0.94 -12.92 -13.27
N GLY A 250 2.26 -13.19 -13.33
CA GLY A 250 2.82 -13.99 -14.40
C GLY A 250 2.72 -13.30 -15.76
N ASP A 251 2.64 -14.10 -16.82
CA ASP A 251 2.56 -13.61 -18.20
C ASP A 251 1.15 -13.79 -18.81
N TYR A 252 0.17 -14.14 -17.98
CA TYR A 252 -1.21 -14.48 -18.39
C TYR A 252 -1.32 -15.64 -19.38
N ALA A 253 -0.26 -16.45 -19.55
CA ALA A 253 -0.19 -17.57 -20.49
C ALA A 253 0.47 -18.80 -19.87
N THR A 254 1.82 -18.82 -19.82
CA THR A 254 2.62 -19.97 -19.39
C THR A 254 3.03 -19.91 -17.92
N HIS A 255 3.20 -18.72 -17.38
CA HIS A 255 3.53 -18.48 -15.98
C HIS A 255 2.27 -18.09 -15.21
N ALA A 256 1.83 -18.99 -14.34
CA ALA A 256 0.65 -18.74 -13.51
C ALA A 256 0.88 -17.59 -12.51
N ALA A 257 -0.23 -16.97 -12.09
CA ALA A 257 -0.17 -15.98 -11.03
C ALA A 257 0.16 -16.64 -9.68
N GLU A 258 0.99 -15.96 -8.89
CA GLU A 258 1.48 -16.40 -7.59
C GLU A 258 1.43 -15.28 -6.57
N ILE A 259 1.25 -15.65 -5.31
CA ILE A 259 1.50 -14.79 -4.16
C ILE A 259 2.86 -15.19 -3.59
N TRP A 260 3.76 -14.24 -3.52
CA TRP A 260 5.07 -14.40 -2.88
C TRP A 260 5.05 -13.78 -1.49
N ARG A 261 5.63 -14.46 -0.50
CA ARG A 261 5.83 -13.91 0.84
C ARG A 261 7.26 -13.43 0.99
N ILE A 262 7.42 -12.20 1.47
CA ILE A 262 8.71 -11.61 1.89
C ILE A 262 8.69 -11.58 3.41
N ASP A 263 9.71 -12.15 4.05
CA ASP A 263 9.86 -12.16 5.50
C ASP A 263 10.60 -10.92 6.02
N GLN A 264 10.73 -10.79 7.34
CA GLN A 264 11.42 -9.68 8.01
C GLN A 264 12.93 -9.58 7.69
N LYS A 265 13.51 -10.61 7.05
CA LYS A 265 14.91 -10.64 6.60
C LYS A 265 15.04 -10.37 5.09
N ASP A 266 13.99 -9.87 4.47
CA ASP A 266 13.88 -9.65 3.02
C ASP A 266 14.06 -10.95 2.19
N GLN A 267 13.78 -12.14 2.78
CA GLN A 267 13.79 -13.40 2.06
C GLN A 267 12.41 -13.64 1.42
N ALA A 268 12.39 -13.93 0.13
CA ALA A 268 11.16 -14.12 -0.61
C ALA A 268 10.99 -15.56 -1.09
N ALA A 269 9.76 -16.09 -0.99
CA ALA A 269 9.40 -17.40 -1.51
C ALA A 269 7.94 -17.43 -1.96
N VAL A 270 7.61 -18.34 -2.88
CA VAL A 270 6.23 -18.61 -3.29
C VAL A 270 5.43 -19.07 -2.07
N PHE A 271 4.29 -18.41 -1.85
CA PHE A 271 3.38 -18.73 -0.76
C PHE A 271 2.13 -19.46 -1.23
N ALA A 272 1.55 -19.03 -2.34
CA ALA A 272 0.34 -19.61 -2.90
C ALA A 272 0.23 -19.36 -4.41
N SER A 273 -0.60 -20.15 -5.10
CA SER A 273 -1.03 -19.85 -6.46
C SER A 273 -2.37 -19.11 -6.38
N ALA A 274 -2.36 -17.80 -6.60
CA ALA A 274 -3.54 -16.95 -6.62
C ALA A 274 -3.23 -15.65 -7.36
N ASN A 275 -4.25 -14.94 -7.84
CA ASN A 275 -4.12 -13.63 -8.49
C ASN A 275 -4.65 -12.47 -7.66
N LEU A 276 -5.52 -12.72 -6.69
CA LEU A 276 -5.99 -11.71 -5.74
C LEU A 276 -5.76 -12.20 -4.32
N ALA A 277 -5.48 -11.25 -3.44
CA ALA A 277 -5.39 -11.51 -2.02
C ALA A 277 -5.99 -10.36 -1.20
N ALA A 278 -6.33 -10.66 0.05
CA ALA A 278 -6.55 -9.68 1.12
C ALA A 278 -5.95 -10.25 2.40
N VAL A 279 -5.46 -9.39 3.27
CA VAL A 279 -4.87 -9.80 4.56
C VAL A 279 -5.61 -9.12 5.69
N ASP A 280 -5.99 -9.90 6.70
CA ASP A 280 -6.55 -9.42 7.96
C ASP A 280 -5.86 -10.15 9.12
N GLY A 281 -5.03 -9.43 9.86
CA GLY A 281 -4.25 -9.99 10.96
C GLY A 281 -3.30 -11.11 10.52
N HIS A 282 -3.59 -12.32 10.96
CA HIS A 282 -2.83 -13.53 10.62
C HIS A 282 -3.45 -14.37 9.50
N ARG A 283 -4.51 -13.90 8.86
CA ARG A 283 -5.19 -14.60 7.77
C ARG A 283 -4.94 -13.91 6.44
N ILE A 284 -4.66 -14.69 5.42
CA ILE A 284 -4.66 -14.26 4.03
C ILE A 284 -5.77 -14.97 3.28
N TYR A 285 -6.62 -14.18 2.66
CA TYR A 285 -7.72 -14.61 1.81
C TYR A 285 -7.24 -14.59 0.38
N LEU A 286 -7.40 -15.68 -0.34
CA LEU A 286 -6.83 -15.89 -1.66
C LEU A 286 -7.95 -16.20 -2.65
N VAL A 287 -7.87 -15.59 -3.82
CA VAL A 287 -8.71 -15.93 -4.97
C VAL A 287 -7.81 -16.30 -6.14
N ARG A 288 -8.04 -17.49 -6.68
CA ARG A 288 -7.44 -17.96 -7.91
C ARG A 288 -8.49 -18.00 -9.00
N SER A 289 -8.40 -17.09 -9.96
CA SER A 289 -9.25 -17.05 -11.14
C SER A 289 -8.43 -17.42 -12.37
N THR A 290 -8.94 -18.37 -13.15
CA THR A 290 -8.30 -18.83 -14.40
C THR A 290 -9.35 -18.84 -15.51
N THR A 291 -9.10 -18.13 -16.59
CA THR A 291 -9.97 -18.09 -17.76
C THR A 291 -9.35 -18.91 -18.89
N ASP A 292 -10.08 -19.90 -19.39
CA ASP A 292 -9.79 -20.56 -20.65
C ASP A 292 -10.29 -19.66 -21.79
N TRP A 293 -9.38 -18.98 -22.43
CA TRP A 293 -9.72 -18.03 -23.51
C TRP A 293 -10.29 -18.70 -24.77
N SER A 294 -10.08 -20.00 -24.94
CA SER A 294 -10.63 -20.75 -26.07
C SER A 294 -12.13 -21.04 -25.92
N THR A 295 -12.58 -21.23 -24.68
CA THR A 295 -13.96 -21.53 -24.33
C THR A 295 -14.69 -20.38 -23.65
N GLY A 296 -13.97 -19.35 -23.19
CA GLY A 296 -14.49 -18.26 -22.35
C GLY A 296 -14.83 -18.70 -20.92
N LYS A 297 -14.57 -19.95 -20.53
CA LYS A 297 -14.88 -20.48 -19.21
C LYS A 297 -13.92 -19.96 -18.16
N THR A 298 -14.43 -19.30 -17.13
CA THR A 298 -13.67 -18.89 -15.95
C THR A 298 -13.93 -19.86 -14.80
N THR A 299 -12.86 -20.31 -14.17
CA THR A 299 -12.88 -21.11 -12.92
C THR A 299 -12.32 -20.28 -11.80
N VAL A 300 -13.03 -20.21 -10.67
CA VAL A 300 -12.62 -19.44 -9.50
C VAL A 300 -12.50 -20.38 -8.30
N GLN A 301 -11.40 -20.25 -7.58
CA GLN A 301 -11.14 -20.97 -6.32
C GLN A 301 -10.88 -19.97 -5.21
N TYR A 302 -11.34 -20.28 -4.01
CA TYR A 302 -11.24 -19.44 -2.83
C TYR A 302 -10.56 -20.23 -1.71
N GLU A 303 -9.64 -19.61 -0.99
CA GLU A 303 -8.90 -20.22 0.09
C GLU A 303 -8.53 -19.20 1.16
N VAL A 304 -8.48 -19.62 2.43
CA VAL A 304 -7.94 -18.83 3.54
C VAL A 304 -6.79 -19.59 4.15
N ARG A 305 -5.64 -18.94 4.31
CA ARG A 305 -4.44 -19.50 4.93
C ARG A 305 -3.97 -18.67 6.11
N ASP A 306 -3.29 -19.32 7.04
CA ASP A 306 -2.48 -18.65 8.06
C ASP A 306 -1.24 -18.03 7.42
N THR A 307 -0.97 -16.75 7.68
CA THR A 307 0.12 -15.99 7.03
C THR A 307 1.52 -16.48 7.43
N ARG A 308 1.68 -17.09 8.62
CA ARG A 308 2.97 -17.58 9.11
C ARG A 308 3.27 -19.00 8.65
N SER A 309 2.34 -19.90 8.92
CA SER A 309 2.52 -21.33 8.62
C SER A 309 2.22 -21.70 7.18
N GLY A 310 1.40 -20.89 6.47
CA GLY A 310 0.90 -21.22 5.14
C GLY A 310 -0.17 -22.31 5.13
N THR A 311 -0.61 -22.79 6.31
CA THR A 311 -1.64 -23.84 6.39
C THR A 311 -3.01 -23.29 6.00
N THR A 312 -3.79 -24.09 5.29
CA THR A 312 -5.18 -23.75 4.95
C THR A 312 -6.03 -23.75 6.21
N ILE A 313 -6.75 -22.65 6.46
CA ILE A 313 -7.70 -22.50 7.56
C ILE A 313 -9.10 -22.88 7.08
N ALA A 314 -9.50 -22.33 5.92
CA ALA A 314 -10.82 -22.55 5.33
C ALA A 314 -10.77 -22.34 3.81
N SER A 315 -11.78 -22.88 3.11
CA SER A 315 -11.92 -22.75 1.67
C SER A 315 -13.38 -22.54 1.26
N HIS A 316 -14.15 -21.78 2.04
CA HIS A 316 -15.61 -21.81 1.93
C HIS A 316 -16.26 -20.52 1.44
N PHE A 317 -15.61 -19.35 1.53
CA PHE A 317 -16.21 -18.13 1.01
C PHE A 317 -16.31 -18.17 -0.53
N GLY A 318 -17.33 -17.53 -1.07
CA GLY A 318 -17.56 -17.49 -2.52
C GLY A 318 -18.17 -18.77 -3.12
N GLN A 319 -18.51 -19.79 -2.33
CA GLN A 319 -19.13 -21.01 -2.85
C GLN A 319 -20.64 -20.84 -3.09
N VAL A 320 -21.31 -20.10 -2.23
CA VAL A 320 -22.73 -19.76 -2.39
C VAL A 320 -22.82 -18.46 -3.15
N GLN A 321 -23.58 -18.41 -4.24
CA GLN A 321 -23.70 -17.27 -5.14
C GLN A 321 -22.32 -16.68 -5.53
N PRO A 322 -21.44 -17.47 -6.14
CA PRO A 322 -20.06 -17.06 -6.40
C PRO A 322 -19.99 -15.79 -7.25
N PRO A 323 -19.00 -14.90 -7.00
CA PRO A 323 -18.70 -13.80 -7.91
C PRO A 323 -18.28 -14.36 -9.27
N LEU A 324 -18.74 -13.74 -10.35
CA LEU A 324 -18.53 -14.25 -11.71
C LEU A 324 -17.06 -14.11 -12.16
N ASP A 325 -16.48 -12.93 -11.89
CA ASP A 325 -15.15 -12.54 -12.35
C ASP A 325 -14.52 -11.60 -11.33
N PRO A 326 -13.93 -12.16 -10.26
CA PRO A 326 -13.37 -11.37 -9.15
C PRO A 326 -12.27 -10.42 -9.61
N THR A 327 -12.36 -9.16 -9.18
CA THR A 327 -11.43 -8.07 -9.52
C THR A 327 -10.75 -7.46 -8.29
N ALA A 328 -11.41 -7.49 -7.12
CA ALA A 328 -10.84 -7.06 -5.87
C ALA A 328 -11.40 -7.88 -4.70
N LEU A 329 -10.63 -7.94 -3.63
CA LEU A 329 -10.94 -8.65 -2.39
C LEU A 329 -10.51 -7.79 -1.21
N ALA A 330 -11.36 -7.65 -0.21
CA ALA A 330 -11.02 -7.02 1.06
C ALA A 330 -11.81 -7.63 2.21
N VAL A 331 -11.30 -7.50 3.42
CA VAL A 331 -11.95 -7.95 4.65
C VAL A 331 -12.20 -6.74 5.53
N ASP A 332 -13.42 -6.59 6.00
CA ASP A 332 -13.76 -5.53 6.96
C ASP A 332 -13.02 -5.79 8.28
N PRO A 333 -12.16 -4.88 8.72
CA PRO A 333 -11.36 -5.08 9.92
C PRO A 333 -12.18 -5.22 11.20
N HIS A 334 -13.44 -4.75 11.21
CA HIS A 334 -14.33 -4.79 12.37
C HIS A 334 -15.27 -5.99 12.36
N THR A 335 -16.04 -6.14 11.29
CA THR A 335 -17.06 -7.20 11.18
C THR A 335 -16.47 -8.53 10.74
N LYS A 336 -15.25 -8.52 10.18
CA LYS A 336 -14.60 -9.68 9.55
C LYS A 336 -15.35 -10.20 8.32
N ASN A 337 -16.31 -9.44 7.81
CA ASN A 337 -17.00 -9.78 6.58
C ASN A 337 -16.05 -9.65 5.38
N ILE A 338 -16.16 -10.59 4.46
CA ILE A 338 -15.34 -10.73 3.26
C ILE A 338 -16.10 -10.10 2.10
N TYR A 339 -15.49 -9.11 1.47
CA TYR A 339 -16.05 -8.39 0.33
C TYR A 339 -15.30 -8.80 -0.94
N VAL A 340 -16.03 -9.26 -1.95
CA VAL A 340 -15.48 -9.66 -3.25
C VAL A 340 -16.11 -8.80 -4.33
N ALA A 341 -15.34 -7.90 -4.90
CA ALA A 341 -15.75 -7.15 -6.08
C ALA A 341 -15.57 -8.01 -7.33
N SER A 342 -16.46 -7.86 -8.29
CA SER A 342 -16.50 -8.69 -9.48
C SER A 342 -17.10 -7.92 -10.65
N ARG A 343 -16.68 -8.24 -11.88
CA ARG A 343 -17.40 -7.83 -13.08
C ARG A 343 -18.81 -8.44 -13.07
N GLY A 344 -19.76 -7.74 -13.68
CA GLY A 344 -21.15 -8.15 -13.69
C GLY A 344 -21.48 -9.27 -14.67
N THR A 345 -20.60 -9.49 -15.67
CA THR A 345 -20.82 -10.48 -16.73
C THR A 345 -19.50 -11.12 -17.19
N LEU A 346 -19.59 -12.31 -17.74
CA LEU A 346 -18.49 -13.01 -18.41
C LEU A 346 -18.54 -12.87 -19.94
N ASP A 347 -19.56 -12.21 -20.50
CA ASP A 347 -19.68 -12.00 -21.96
C ASP A 347 -18.48 -11.15 -22.44
N PRO A 348 -17.61 -11.69 -23.33
CA PRO A 348 -16.43 -10.98 -23.80
C PRO A 348 -16.72 -9.62 -24.46
N LYS A 349 -17.92 -9.40 -24.96
CA LYS A 349 -18.32 -8.15 -25.63
C LYS A 349 -18.66 -7.03 -24.66
N THR A 350 -19.21 -7.38 -23.49
CA THR A 350 -19.72 -6.41 -22.51
C THR A 350 -19.00 -6.48 -21.16
N ARG A 351 -18.14 -7.47 -20.95
CA ARG A 351 -17.42 -7.76 -19.71
C ARG A 351 -16.77 -6.53 -19.06
N PHE A 352 -16.25 -5.62 -19.88
CA PHE A 352 -15.53 -4.42 -19.44
C PHE A 352 -16.34 -3.13 -19.49
N THR A 353 -17.64 -3.23 -19.78
CA THR A 353 -18.52 -2.06 -19.92
C THR A 353 -19.78 -2.13 -19.07
N GLU A 354 -20.17 -3.33 -18.65
CA GLU A 354 -21.30 -3.53 -17.76
C GLU A 354 -20.94 -3.19 -16.30
N PRO A 355 -21.92 -2.73 -15.51
CA PRO A 355 -21.74 -2.53 -14.07
C PRO A 355 -21.27 -3.81 -13.36
N GLY A 356 -20.43 -3.62 -12.36
CA GLY A 356 -19.94 -4.70 -11.51
C GLY A 356 -20.81 -4.95 -10.29
N THR A 357 -20.37 -5.89 -9.45
CA THR A 357 -21.03 -6.23 -8.18
C THR A 357 -20.02 -6.35 -7.06
N VAL A 358 -20.48 -6.22 -5.80
CA VAL A 358 -19.76 -6.60 -4.59
C VAL A 358 -20.58 -7.62 -3.84
N SER A 359 -20.06 -8.84 -3.72
CA SER A 359 -20.64 -9.91 -2.89
C SER A 359 -20.02 -9.88 -1.50
N VAL A 360 -20.84 -10.01 -0.47
CA VAL A 360 -20.43 -9.99 0.93
C VAL A 360 -20.70 -11.35 1.57
N TYR A 361 -19.69 -11.87 2.26
CA TYR A 361 -19.75 -13.12 3.01
C TYR A 361 -19.34 -12.85 4.46
N ASN A 362 -19.89 -13.62 5.41
CA ASN A 362 -19.40 -13.58 6.79
C ASN A 362 -18.05 -14.34 6.94
N ASP A 363 -17.45 -14.31 8.13
CA ASP A 363 -16.17 -15.01 8.43
C ASP A 363 -16.28 -16.54 8.27
N ASN A 364 -17.46 -17.12 8.31
CA ASN A 364 -17.71 -18.53 8.03
C ASN A 364 -17.87 -18.87 6.54
N GLY A 365 -17.91 -17.84 5.67
CA GLY A 365 -18.11 -17.99 4.24
C GLY A 365 -19.56 -18.01 3.79
N ASP A 366 -20.53 -17.77 4.69
CA ASP A 366 -21.94 -17.69 4.32
C ASP A 366 -22.20 -16.39 3.54
N PHE A 367 -22.97 -16.51 2.46
CA PHE A 367 -23.37 -15.36 1.65
C PHE A 367 -24.37 -14.49 2.44
N LEU A 368 -24.06 -13.20 2.55
CA LEU A 368 -24.93 -12.22 3.21
C LEU A 368 -25.76 -11.43 2.19
N GLN A 369 -25.09 -10.79 1.23
CA GLN A 369 -25.76 -9.96 0.23
C GLN A 369 -24.86 -9.60 -0.94
N ARG A 370 -25.45 -8.97 -1.97
CA ARG A 370 -24.75 -8.45 -3.14
C ARG A 370 -25.22 -7.05 -3.46
N TYR A 371 -24.28 -6.16 -3.72
CA TYR A 371 -24.52 -4.80 -4.16
C TYR A 371 -24.14 -4.64 -5.63
N ASN A 372 -24.92 -3.87 -6.39
CA ASN A 372 -24.48 -3.38 -7.69
C ASN A 372 -23.57 -2.17 -7.51
N VAL A 373 -22.52 -2.08 -8.32
CA VAL A 373 -21.54 -1.00 -8.28
C VAL A 373 -21.17 -0.54 -9.69
N GLY A 374 -20.28 0.44 -9.82
CA GLY A 374 -19.83 0.91 -11.12
C GLY A 374 -19.03 -0.13 -11.92
N THR A 375 -18.67 0.23 -13.15
CA THR A 375 -17.91 -0.62 -14.09
C THR A 375 -16.47 -0.81 -13.66
N GLU A 376 -15.94 -2.02 -13.78
CA GLU A 376 -14.54 -2.39 -13.41
C GLU A 376 -14.21 -2.04 -11.95
N PRO A 377 -14.93 -2.58 -10.95
CA PRO A 377 -14.59 -2.34 -9.56
C PRO A 377 -13.21 -2.94 -9.24
N CYS A 378 -12.28 -2.13 -8.67
CA CYS A 378 -10.88 -2.49 -8.53
C CYS A 378 -10.33 -2.35 -7.12
N VAL A 379 -11.01 -1.60 -6.24
CA VAL A 379 -10.60 -1.39 -4.84
C VAL A 379 -11.82 -1.36 -3.93
N LEU A 380 -11.66 -1.92 -2.74
CA LEU A 380 -12.62 -1.89 -1.64
C LEU A 380 -11.94 -1.24 -0.45
N LEU A 381 -12.36 -0.04 -0.08
CA LEU A 381 -11.80 0.73 1.03
C LEU A 381 -12.84 0.96 2.12
N PHE A 382 -12.59 0.39 3.30
CA PHE A 382 -13.42 0.63 4.49
C PHE A 382 -13.04 1.99 5.09
N LEU A 383 -14.00 2.93 5.08
CA LEU A 383 -13.75 4.27 5.59
C LEU A 383 -13.81 4.30 7.11
N ARG A 384 -12.87 5.01 7.72
CA ARG A 384 -12.80 5.22 9.17
C ARG A 384 -13.46 6.55 9.51
N LYS A 385 -14.23 6.55 10.61
CA LYS A 385 -14.81 7.80 11.17
C LYS A 385 -13.76 8.56 11.96
#